data_e964f6b6fb797e5ed63ed36ff1a774bc
#
_entry.id   e964f6b6fb797e5ed63ed36ff1a774bc
#
_cell.length_a   1.000
_cell.length_b   1.000
_cell.length_c   1.000
_cell.angle_alpha   90.00
_cell.angle_beta   90.00
_cell.angle_gamma   90.00
#
_symmetry.space_group_name_H-M   'P 1'
#
loop_
_entity.id
_entity.type
_entity.pdbx_description
1 polymer ?
#
loop_
_entity_poly.entity_id
_entity_poly.type
_entity_poly.pdbx_seq_one_letter_code
_entity_poly.pdbx_strand_id
1 'polypeptide(L)'
;MIELKNFQQNLVDKLLKFTAPEYDVDEMVIKSPTGSGKTITLLEWMDTYIASTHDNVAFVWFTPGAGELEEQSQDKAKSFSSIKEQSLADALLQGFGKDTATFINYESVVGKNKNAMLTDSERENLEDKIEKAFESGRHFILVIDEAHRNDTNKARDIISRFKASKTVRVSATIEDPKNPDKIEFYEVTEEEVIESGLITKSVVVNEGIEKFIDANPDISREFELL
;
A
#
# COMPACT_ATOMS: atom_id res chain seq x y z
N MET A 1 18.46 6.31 -8.97
CA MET A 1 17.11 6.69 -9.41
C MET A 1 16.47 5.42 -9.97
N ILE A 2 15.33 5.04 -9.47
CA ILE A 2 14.61 3.85 -9.95
C ILE A 2 13.96 4.23 -11.28
N GLU A 3 14.16 3.40 -12.31
CA GLU A 3 13.54 3.63 -13.62
C GLU A 3 12.16 2.96 -13.63
N LEU A 4 11.12 3.78 -13.64
CA LEU A 4 9.74 3.32 -13.72
C LEU A 4 9.38 2.85 -15.13
N LYS A 5 8.52 1.83 -15.22
CA LYS A 5 7.88 1.43 -16.48
C LYS A 5 6.77 2.42 -16.83
N ASN A 6 6.37 2.48 -18.10
CA ASN A 6 5.37 3.45 -18.57
C ASN A 6 4.06 3.39 -17.77
N PHE A 7 3.52 2.21 -17.50
CA PHE A 7 2.29 2.07 -16.73
C PHE A 7 2.46 2.53 -15.27
N GLN A 8 3.65 2.36 -14.68
CA GLN A 8 3.97 2.85 -13.34
C GLN A 8 4.03 4.38 -13.32
N GLN A 9 4.66 4.98 -14.32
CA GLN A 9 4.67 6.44 -14.45
C GLN A 9 3.26 7.01 -14.64
N ASN A 10 2.44 6.38 -15.49
CA ASN A 10 1.04 6.77 -15.67
C ASN A 10 0.25 6.73 -14.36
N LEU A 11 0.49 5.71 -13.53
CA LEU A 11 -0.14 5.61 -12.22
C LEU A 11 0.36 6.68 -11.24
N VAL A 12 1.65 7.00 -11.24
CA VAL A 12 2.21 8.11 -10.45
C VAL A 12 1.54 9.43 -10.84
N ASP A 13 1.46 9.72 -12.14
CA ASP A 13 0.84 10.96 -12.66
C ASP A 13 -0.66 11.03 -12.29
N LYS A 14 -1.36 9.90 -12.34
CA LYS A 14 -2.75 9.80 -11.93
C LYS A 14 -2.94 10.05 -10.43
N LEU A 15 -2.07 9.50 -9.59
CA LEU A 15 -2.07 9.71 -8.15
C LEU A 15 -1.73 11.17 -7.77
N LEU A 16 -0.79 11.80 -8.45
CA LEU A 16 -0.48 13.22 -8.26
C LEU A 16 -1.69 14.10 -8.59
N LYS A 17 -2.39 13.78 -9.69
CA LYS A 17 -3.63 14.47 -10.05
C LYS A 17 -4.73 14.26 -9.03
N PHE A 18 -4.92 13.02 -8.55
CA PHE A 18 -5.92 12.67 -7.53
C PHE A 18 -5.68 13.40 -6.22
N THR A 19 -4.43 13.61 -5.82
CA THR A 19 -4.06 14.30 -4.58
C THR A 19 -3.97 15.81 -4.70
N ALA A 20 -4.22 16.37 -5.89
CA ALA A 20 -4.29 17.80 -6.07
C ALA A 20 -5.49 18.40 -5.31
N PRO A 21 -5.36 19.60 -4.70
CA PRO A 21 -6.41 20.21 -3.87
C PRO A 21 -7.74 20.42 -4.58
N GLU A 22 -7.71 20.62 -5.90
CA GLU A 22 -8.89 20.82 -6.74
C GLU A 22 -9.64 19.53 -7.11
N TYR A 23 -9.14 18.37 -6.72
CA TYR A 23 -9.77 17.09 -7.05
C TYR A 23 -10.82 16.71 -6.01
N ASP A 24 -12.09 16.69 -6.40
CA ASP A 24 -13.24 16.56 -5.49
C ASP A 24 -13.46 15.16 -4.91
N VAL A 25 -12.74 14.13 -5.40
CA VAL A 25 -12.88 12.74 -4.95
C VAL A 25 -11.84 12.46 -3.88
N ASP A 26 -12.27 11.86 -2.76
CA ASP A 26 -11.39 11.60 -1.61
C ASP A 26 -10.87 10.17 -1.52
N GLU A 27 -11.40 9.26 -2.32
CA GLU A 27 -10.99 7.85 -2.35
C GLU A 27 -10.64 7.39 -3.77
N MET A 28 -9.47 6.75 -3.91
CA MET A 28 -9.06 6.07 -5.13
C MET A 28 -8.84 4.59 -4.86
N VAL A 29 -9.39 3.77 -5.74
CA VAL A 29 -9.20 2.32 -5.74
C VAL A 29 -8.32 1.93 -6.92
N ILE A 30 -7.22 1.24 -6.65
CA ILE A 30 -6.27 0.79 -7.64
C ILE A 30 -6.28 -0.74 -7.67
N LYS A 31 -6.65 -1.31 -8.80
CA LYS A 31 -6.46 -2.71 -9.10
C LYS A 31 -5.14 -2.89 -9.84
N SER A 32 -4.23 -3.66 -9.28
CA SER A 32 -2.91 -3.86 -9.89
C SER A 32 -2.39 -5.27 -9.59
N PRO A 33 -1.95 -6.03 -10.60
CA PRO A 33 -1.50 -7.41 -10.43
C PRO A 33 -0.34 -7.55 -9.45
N THR A 34 -0.18 -8.76 -8.90
CA THR A 34 1.03 -9.10 -8.15
C THR A 34 2.25 -9.03 -9.07
N GLY A 35 3.38 -8.53 -8.56
CA GLY A 35 4.59 -8.36 -9.38
C GLY A 35 4.64 -7.09 -10.24
N SER A 36 3.58 -6.26 -10.27
CA SER A 36 3.56 -4.98 -11.01
C SER A 36 4.45 -3.88 -10.41
N GLY A 37 5.05 -4.11 -9.23
CA GLY A 37 5.86 -3.11 -8.55
C GLY A 37 5.06 -2.04 -7.79
N LYS A 38 3.85 -2.38 -7.32
CA LYS A 38 2.96 -1.49 -6.55
C LYS A 38 3.69 -0.63 -5.51
N THR A 39 4.48 -1.28 -4.66
CA THR A 39 5.21 -0.59 -3.58
C THR A 39 6.12 0.51 -4.10
N ILE A 40 6.90 0.23 -5.14
CA ILE A 40 7.82 1.21 -5.74
C ILE A 40 7.05 2.36 -6.37
N THR A 41 5.96 2.07 -7.10
CA THR A 41 5.13 3.09 -7.74
C THR A 41 4.49 4.04 -6.71
N LEU A 42 3.98 3.49 -5.60
CA LEU A 42 3.38 4.28 -4.53
C LEU A 42 4.43 5.13 -3.77
N LEU A 43 5.63 4.60 -3.55
CA LEU A 43 6.71 5.36 -2.93
C LEU A 43 7.20 6.49 -3.86
N GLU A 44 7.33 6.25 -5.15
CA GLU A 44 7.69 7.29 -6.13
C GLU A 44 6.65 8.41 -6.17
N TRP A 45 5.36 8.06 -6.13
CA TRP A 45 4.30 9.05 -5.99
C TRP A 45 4.44 9.88 -4.72
N MET A 46 4.66 9.26 -3.55
CA MET A 46 4.82 9.97 -2.28
C MET A 46 6.02 10.91 -2.31
N ASP A 47 7.18 10.42 -2.80
CA ASP A 47 8.41 11.20 -2.92
C ASP A 47 8.22 12.41 -3.82
N THR A 48 7.62 12.20 -5.00
CA THR A 48 7.31 13.25 -5.95
C THR A 48 6.30 14.25 -5.39
N TYR A 49 5.26 13.78 -4.70
CA TYR A 49 4.26 14.65 -4.06
C TYR A 49 4.93 15.56 -3.02
N ILE A 50 5.71 14.99 -2.10
CA ILE A 50 6.41 15.74 -1.06
C ILE A 50 7.36 16.78 -1.67
N ALA A 51 8.14 16.37 -2.67
CA ALA A 51 9.14 17.23 -3.32
C ALA A 51 8.49 18.38 -4.09
N SER A 52 7.33 18.16 -4.72
CA SER A 52 6.69 19.14 -5.61
C SER A 52 5.72 20.09 -4.89
N THR A 53 5.02 19.65 -3.85
CA THR A 53 3.96 20.45 -3.22
C THR A 53 4.43 21.24 -2.01
N HIS A 54 5.44 20.76 -1.28
CA HIS A 54 5.87 21.30 0.03
C HIS A 54 4.74 21.34 1.06
N ASP A 55 3.71 20.52 0.87
CA ASP A 55 2.51 20.47 1.69
C ASP A 55 2.81 19.99 3.13
N ASN A 56 1.91 20.28 4.08
CA ASN A 56 2.06 19.79 5.45
C ASN A 56 1.38 18.44 5.60
N VAL A 57 1.96 17.41 4.99
CA VAL A 57 1.39 16.06 4.87
C VAL A 57 2.12 15.04 5.73
N ALA A 58 1.38 14.04 6.21
CA ALA A 58 1.90 12.76 6.68
C ALA A 58 1.15 11.62 5.96
N PHE A 59 1.90 10.71 5.38
CA PHE A 59 1.36 9.49 4.81
C PHE A 59 1.27 8.41 5.88
N VAL A 60 0.19 7.62 5.84
CA VAL A 60 0.05 6.43 6.67
C VAL A 60 -0.28 5.25 5.78
N TRP A 61 0.58 4.24 5.81
CA TRP A 61 0.47 3.08 4.96
C TRP A 61 0.13 1.83 5.79
N PHE A 62 -1.06 1.34 5.61
CA PHE A 62 -1.51 0.09 6.21
C PHE A 62 -1.11 -1.09 5.33
N THR A 63 -0.32 -2.02 5.88
CA THR A 63 0.12 -3.25 5.23
C THR A 63 -0.59 -4.47 5.81
N PRO A 64 -0.90 -5.50 5.00
CA PRO A 64 -1.44 -6.76 5.49
C PRO A 64 -0.34 -7.66 6.06
N GLY A 65 -0.73 -8.62 6.92
CA GLY A 65 0.10 -9.74 7.34
C GLY A 65 1.12 -9.43 8.44
N ALA A 66 1.85 -10.45 8.86
CA ALA A 66 2.81 -10.39 9.94
C ALA A 66 4.12 -9.73 9.50
N GLY A 67 4.36 -8.49 9.92
CA GLY A 67 5.66 -7.81 10.00
C GLY A 67 6.55 -7.68 8.76
N GLU A 68 6.76 -8.76 8.02
CA GLU A 68 7.74 -8.78 6.91
C GLU A 68 7.41 -7.81 5.76
N LEU A 69 6.15 -7.63 5.41
CA LEU A 69 5.74 -6.71 4.34
C LEU A 69 5.85 -5.25 4.78
N GLU A 70 5.61 -4.97 6.05
CA GLU A 70 5.82 -3.65 6.64
C GLU A 70 7.31 -3.27 6.56
N GLU A 71 8.20 -4.14 7.07
CA GLU A 71 9.65 -3.93 7.05
C GLU A 71 10.18 -3.79 5.62
N GLN A 72 9.74 -4.63 4.67
CA GLN A 72 10.14 -4.53 3.27
C GLN A 72 9.70 -3.20 2.63
N SER A 73 8.52 -2.69 2.94
CA SER A 73 8.03 -1.43 2.40
C SER A 73 8.77 -0.24 3.02
N GLN A 74 9.03 -0.29 4.32
CA GLN A 74 9.83 0.70 5.03
C GLN A 74 11.28 0.73 4.53
N ASP A 75 11.91 -0.43 4.32
CA ASP A 75 13.27 -0.50 3.78
C ASP A 75 13.37 0.07 2.37
N LYS A 76 12.38 -0.19 1.53
CA LYS A 76 12.33 0.43 0.19
C LYS A 76 12.17 1.94 0.27
N ALA A 77 11.39 2.45 1.23
CA ALA A 77 11.18 3.88 1.42
C ALA A 77 12.48 4.64 1.71
N LYS A 78 13.47 4.02 2.36
CA LYS A 78 14.80 4.60 2.63
C LYS A 78 15.57 5.01 1.38
N SER A 79 15.22 4.47 0.22
CA SER A 79 15.86 4.84 -1.05
C SER A 79 15.27 6.11 -1.69
N PHE A 80 14.20 6.68 -1.13
CA PHE A 80 13.53 7.88 -1.60
C PHE A 80 13.91 9.08 -0.73
N SER A 81 14.34 10.16 -1.35
CA SER A 81 15.02 11.27 -0.66
C SER A 81 14.10 12.22 0.11
N SER A 82 12.84 12.34 -0.32
CA SER A 82 11.87 13.25 0.28
C SER A 82 11.04 12.60 1.39
N ILE A 83 10.97 11.27 1.40
CA ILE A 83 10.21 10.49 2.38
C ILE A 83 11.03 10.27 3.65
N LYS A 84 10.44 10.59 4.79
CA LYS A 84 10.97 10.19 6.11
C LYS A 84 10.19 8.96 6.56
N GLU A 85 10.80 7.80 6.44
CA GLU A 85 10.15 6.55 6.87
C GLU A 85 9.98 6.51 8.38
N GLN A 86 8.88 5.95 8.85
CA GLN A 86 8.52 5.89 10.26
C GLN A 86 7.78 4.58 10.55
N SER A 87 8.09 3.93 11.66
CA SER A 87 7.30 2.83 12.20
C SER A 87 6.14 3.34 13.05
N LEU A 88 5.15 2.46 13.36
CA LEU A 88 4.11 2.79 14.33
C LEU A 88 4.71 3.14 15.70
N ALA A 89 5.73 2.43 16.16
CA ALA A 89 6.39 2.69 17.44
C ALA A 89 7.01 4.10 17.48
N ASP A 90 7.66 4.52 16.37
CA ASP A 90 8.21 5.88 16.27
C ASP A 90 7.11 6.92 16.27
N ALA A 91 5.99 6.67 15.56
CA ALA A 91 4.85 7.58 15.54
C ALA A 91 4.21 7.74 16.92
N LEU A 92 4.12 6.67 17.71
CA LEU A 92 3.65 6.72 19.11
C LEU A 92 4.58 7.50 20.02
N LEU A 93 5.88 7.47 19.78
CA LEU A 93 6.87 8.23 20.57
C LEU A 93 6.94 9.69 20.14
N GLN A 94 7.11 9.96 18.85
CA GLN A 94 7.48 11.28 18.30
C GLN A 94 6.30 12.04 17.68
N GLY A 95 5.18 11.33 17.37
CA GLY A 95 4.06 11.84 16.59
C GLY A 95 4.27 11.66 15.09
N PHE A 96 3.25 12.01 14.30
CA PHE A 96 3.27 11.99 12.85
C PHE A 96 3.97 13.26 12.32
N GLY A 97 5.18 13.11 11.85
CA GLY A 97 6.00 14.23 11.35
C GLY A 97 5.55 14.74 9.98
N LYS A 98 6.03 15.93 9.57
CA LYS A 98 5.90 16.40 8.20
C LYS A 98 6.78 15.56 7.28
N ASP A 99 6.25 15.22 6.10
CA ASP A 99 6.91 14.43 5.07
C ASP A 99 7.25 13.00 5.53
N THR A 100 6.54 12.50 6.56
CA THR A 100 6.69 11.11 7.02
C THR A 100 5.80 10.16 6.22
N ALA A 101 6.29 8.92 6.03
CA ALA A 101 5.47 7.77 5.67
C ALA A 101 5.52 6.77 6.84
N THR A 102 4.43 6.66 7.58
CA THR A 102 4.31 5.75 8.71
C THR A 102 3.74 4.43 8.24
N PHE A 103 4.51 3.35 8.39
CA PHE A 103 4.08 2.00 8.04
C PHE A 103 3.43 1.34 9.25
N ILE A 104 2.23 0.81 9.06
CA ILE A 104 1.43 0.19 10.11
C ILE A 104 0.96 -1.17 9.65
N ASN A 105 1.34 -2.21 10.35
CA ASN A 105 0.77 -3.52 10.13
C ASN A 105 -0.66 -3.57 10.68
N TYR A 106 -1.62 -3.99 9.86
CA TYR A 106 -3.02 -4.11 10.26
C TYR A 106 -3.21 -4.99 11.49
N GLU A 107 -2.52 -6.12 11.56
CA GLU A 107 -2.65 -7.06 12.67
C GLU A 107 -2.18 -6.49 13.99
N SER A 108 -1.21 -5.56 13.97
CA SER A 108 -0.72 -4.89 15.18
C SER A 108 -1.77 -3.98 15.82
N VAL A 109 -2.69 -3.44 15.02
CA VAL A 109 -3.72 -2.50 15.50
C VAL A 109 -5.12 -3.12 15.62
N VAL A 110 -5.43 -4.22 14.91
CA VAL A 110 -6.76 -4.86 14.89
C VAL A 110 -6.76 -6.34 15.30
N GLY A 111 -5.61 -6.96 15.50
CA GLY A 111 -5.44 -8.39 15.74
C GLY A 111 -6.27 -8.96 16.91
N LYS A 112 -6.61 -10.24 16.82
CA LYS A 112 -7.35 -10.96 17.87
C LYS A 112 -6.48 -11.35 19.07
N ASN A 113 -5.17 -11.40 18.91
CA ASN A 113 -4.23 -11.73 19.97
C ASN A 113 -4.00 -10.51 20.86
N LYS A 114 -4.20 -10.67 22.17
CA LYS A 114 -4.01 -9.60 23.15
C LYS A 114 -2.60 -8.96 23.12
N ASN A 115 -1.62 -9.68 22.58
CA ASN A 115 -0.23 -9.20 22.47
C ASN A 115 0.03 -8.38 21.19
N ALA A 116 -0.89 -8.37 20.23
CA ALA A 116 -0.80 -7.62 18.97
C ALA A 116 -1.78 -6.43 18.94
N MET A 117 -2.59 -6.22 19.98
CA MET A 117 -3.48 -5.07 20.09
C MET A 117 -2.74 -3.97 20.84
N LEU A 118 -2.85 -2.74 20.33
CA LEU A 118 -2.56 -1.57 21.12
C LEU A 118 -3.31 -1.68 22.46
N THR A 119 -2.61 -1.51 23.57
CA THR A 119 -3.21 -1.39 24.88
C THR A 119 -4.08 -0.14 24.92
N ASP A 120 -4.98 -0.01 25.91
CA ASP A 120 -5.83 1.18 25.99
C ASP A 120 -4.98 2.46 26.07
N SER A 121 -3.86 2.41 26.81
CA SER A 121 -2.90 3.53 26.89
C SER A 121 -2.19 3.83 25.55
N GLU A 122 -1.92 2.83 24.73
CA GLU A 122 -1.32 3.03 23.40
C GLU A 122 -2.34 3.57 22.39
N ARG A 123 -3.62 3.21 22.52
CA ARG A 123 -4.71 3.79 21.72
C ARG A 123 -4.92 5.25 22.06
N GLU A 124 -4.98 5.60 23.32
CA GLU A 124 -5.05 6.98 23.78
C GLU A 124 -3.84 7.78 23.27
N ASN A 125 -2.65 7.17 23.29
CA ASN A 125 -1.45 7.77 22.74
C ASN A 125 -1.52 7.98 21.24
N LEU A 126 -2.04 7.01 20.46
CA LEU A 126 -2.22 7.15 19.01
C LEU A 126 -3.17 8.30 18.67
N GLU A 127 -4.31 8.38 19.38
CA GLU A 127 -5.28 9.45 19.18
C GLU A 127 -4.69 10.82 19.51
N ASP A 128 -3.99 10.95 20.64
CA ASP A 128 -3.27 12.17 21.02
C ASP A 128 -2.24 12.60 19.95
N LYS A 129 -1.51 11.64 19.35
CA LYS A 129 -0.56 11.95 18.30
C LYS A 129 -1.21 12.38 16.98
N ILE A 130 -2.35 11.78 16.64
CA ILE A 130 -3.16 12.20 15.50
C ILE A 130 -3.70 13.62 15.73
N GLU A 131 -4.25 13.89 16.89
CA GLU A 131 -4.80 15.21 17.24
C GLU A 131 -3.72 16.30 17.20
N LYS A 132 -2.57 16.06 17.78
CA LYS A 132 -1.41 16.98 17.71
C LYS A 132 -0.93 17.22 16.26
N ALA A 133 -1.01 16.23 15.40
CA ALA A 133 -0.71 16.44 13.98
C ALA A 133 -1.73 17.40 13.33
N PHE A 134 -3.03 17.25 13.61
CA PHE A 134 -4.05 18.20 13.16
C PHE A 134 -3.87 19.60 13.72
N GLU A 135 -3.56 19.74 15.01
CA GLU A 135 -3.27 21.03 15.65
C GLU A 135 -2.09 21.76 14.97
N SER A 136 -1.13 21.01 14.44
CA SER A 136 -0.02 21.57 13.65
C SER A 136 -0.39 21.92 12.20
N GLY A 137 -1.66 21.77 11.81
CA GLY A 137 -2.15 21.96 10.45
C GLY A 137 -1.76 20.86 9.50
N ARG A 138 -1.37 19.68 10.00
CA ARG A 138 -1.02 18.52 9.17
C ARG A 138 -2.26 17.76 8.75
N HIS A 139 -2.29 17.35 7.49
CA HIS A 139 -3.31 16.44 6.99
C HIS A 139 -2.70 15.06 6.68
N PHE A 140 -3.55 14.06 6.65
CA PHE A 140 -3.15 12.68 6.38
C PHE A 140 -3.60 12.25 4.98
N ILE A 141 -2.72 11.51 4.31
CA ILE A 141 -3.06 10.71 3.13
C ILE A 141 -2.83 9.24 3.48
N LEU A 142 -3.88 8.42 3.32
CA LEU A 142 -3.81 7.00 3.66
C LEU A 142 -3.54 6.14 2.42
N VAL A 143 -2.70 5.14 2.58
CA VAL A 143 -2.54 4.02 1.66
C VAL A 143 -2.97 2.74 2.38
N ILE A 144 -3.87 1.99 1.77
CA ILE A 144 -4.39 0.73 2.30
C ILE A 144 -4.04 -0.36 1.30
N ASP A 145 -3.01 -1.12 1.61
CA ASP A 145 -2.55 -2.23 0.79
C ASP A 145 -3.37 -3.49 1.08
N GLU A 146 -3.66 -4.27 0.04
CA GLU A 146 -4.49 -5.49 0.11
C GLU A 146 -5.82 -5.26 0.85
N ALA A 147 -6.51 -4.18 0.53
CA ALA A 147 -7.71 -3.67 1.21
C ALA A 147 -8.81 -4.72 1.44
N HIS A 148 -8.88 -5.76 0.57
CA HIS A 148 -9.87 -6.82 0.65
C HIS A 148 -9.68 -7.75 1.88
N ARG A 149 -8.46 -7.87 2.42
CA ARG A 149 -8.15 -8.78 3.53
C ARG A 149 -8.53 -8.23 4.90
N ASN A 150 -8.69 -6.92 5.01
CA ASN A 150 -8.73 -6.22 6.29
C ASN A 150 -9.99 -5.37 6.51
N ASP A 151 -11.08 -5.65 5.78
CA ASP A 151 -12.34 -4.91 5.89
C ASP A 151 -13.15 -5.31 7.14
N THR A 152 -12.54 -5.16 8.32
CA THR A 152 -13.20 -5.38 9.61
C THR A 152 -13.68 -4.05 10.20
N ASN A 153 -14.73 -4.10 11.03
CA ASN A 153 -15.23 -2.90 11.73
C ASN A 153 -14.15 -2.20 12.56
N LYS A 154 -13.25 -2.97 13.19
CA LYS A 154 -12.13 -2.41 13.96
C LYS A 154 -11.12 -1.68 13.09
N ALA A 155 -10.82 -2.24 11.91
CA ALA A 155 -9.93 -1.60 10.95
C ALA A 155 -10.51 -0.28 10.44
N ARG A 156 -11.79 -0.29 10.09
CA ARG A 156 -12.50 0.93 9.67
C ARG A 156 -12.51 1.99 10.77
N ASP A 157 -12.70 1.59 12.03
CA ASP A 157 -12.66 2.52 13.17
C ASP A 157 -11.29 3.21 13.28
N ILE A 158 -10.19 2.46 13.24
CA ILE A 158 -8.84 3.04 13.32
C ILE A 158 -8.53 3.92 12.12
N ILE A 159 -8.85 3.48 10.90
CA ILE A 159 -8.67 4.28 9.68
C ILE A 159 -9.43 5.60 9.78
N SER A 160 -10.67 5.56 10.26
CA SER A 160 -11.52 6.75 10.36
C SER A 160 -10.98 7.83 11.31
N ARG A 161 -10.16 7.44 12.30
CA ARG A 161 -9.56 8.37 13.27
C ARG A 161 -8.55 9.32 12.62
N PHE A 162 -7.91 8.90 11.54
CA PHE A 162 -6.99 9.75 10.78
C PHE A 162 -7.68 10.85 9.98
N LYS A 163 -9.01 10.80 9.80
CA LYS A 163 -9.78 11.81 9.04
C LYS A 163 -9.04 12.24 7.78
N ALA A 164 -8.55 11.25 7.02
CA ALA A 164 -7.67 11.48 5.89
C ALA A 164 -8.30 12.41 4.85
N SER A 165 -7.49 13.30 4.28
CA SER A 165 -7.91 14.13 3.16
C SER A 165 -8.05 13.32 1.86
N LYS A 166 -7.23 12.30 1.70
CA LYS A 166 -7.27 11.35 0.58
C LYS A 166 -6.96 9.94 1.05
N THR A 167 -7.59 8.95 0.44
CA THR A 167 -7.35 7.52 0.71
C THR A 167 -7.12 6.77 -0.60
N VAL A 168 -6.01 6.05 -0.67
CA VAL A 168 -5.64 5.19 -1.81
C VAL A 168 -5.74 3.74 -1.35
N ARG A 169 -6.63 2.96 -1.95
CA ARG A 169 -6.75 1.51 -1.72
C ARG A 169 -6.13 0.76 -2.87
N VAL A 170 -5.26 -0.17 -2.57
CA VAL A 170 -4.55 -0.96 -3.59
C VAL A 170 -4.74 -2.44 -3.35
N SER A 171 -5.02 -3.20 -4.40
CA SER A 171 -5.10 -4.66 -4.33
C SER A 171 -5.03 -5.30 -5.71
N ALA A 172 -4.62 -6.56 -5.77
CA ALA A 172 -4.67 -7.34 -7.01
C ALA A 172 -6.09 -7.84 -7.34
N THR A 173 -6.96 -7.99 -6.33
CA THR A 173 -8.26 -8.66 -6.45
C THR A 173 -9.46 -7.77 -6.13
N ILE A 174 -9.26 -6.46 -6.02
CA ILE A 174 -10.33 -5.52 -5.71
C ILE A 174 -11.24 -5.36 -6.93
N GLU A 175 -12.55 -5.28 -6.68
CA GLU A 175 -13.54 -5.04 -7.72
C GLU A 175 -13.76 -3.54 -7.93
N ASP A 176 -14.24 -3.19 -9.13
CA ASP A 176 -14.66 -1.83 -9.45
C ASP A 176 -15.76 -1.37 -8.47
N PRO A 177 -15.61 -0.23 -7.82
CA PRO A 177 -16.58 0.26 -6.85
C PRO A 177 -17.91 0.62 -7.52
N LYS A 178 -19.01 0.29 -6.81
CA LYS A 178 -20.38 0.52 -7.30
C LYS A 178 -20.81 2.00 -7.34
N ASN A 179 -19.98 2.91 -6.80
CA ASN A 179 -20.27 4.35 -6.73
C ASN A 179 -19.15 5.17 -7.41
N PRO A 180 -19.15 5.26 -8.75
CA PRO A 180 -18.09 5.95 -9.49
C PRO A 180 -18.04 7.47 -9.24
N ASP A 181 -19.13 8.07 -8.77
CA ASP A 181 -19.18 9.52 -8.48
C ASP A 181 -18.41 9.93 -7.21
N LYS A 182 -18.05 8.95 -6.35
CA LYS A 182 -17.37 9.19 -5.07
C LYS A 182 -16.02 8.52 -4.94
N ILE A 183 -15.72 7.60 -5.83
CA ILE A 183 -14.52 6.77 -5.79
C ILE A 183 -13.91 6.74 -7.19
N GLU A 184 -12.68 7.17 -7.30
CA GLU A 184 -11.90 7.03 -8.53
C GLU A 184 -11.42 5.59 -8.65
N PHE A 185 -11.56 4.98 -9.82
CA PHE A 185 -11.05 3.63 -10.08
C PHE A 185 -9.95 3.67 -11.15
N TYR A 186 -8.86 2.96 -10.88
CA TYR A 186 -7.76 2.80 -11.83
C TYR A 186 -7.32 1.35 -11.87
N GLU A 187 -7.20 0.80 -13.07
CA GLU A 187 -6.76 -0.57 -13.28
C GLU A 187 -5.44 -0.58 -14.06
N VAL A 188 -4.44 -1.25 -13.49
CA VAL A 188 -3.24 -1.69 -14.21
C VAL A 188 -3.53 -3.10 -14.69
N THR A 189 -3.47 -3.32 -15.99
CA THR A 189 -3.79 -4.62 -16.59
C THR A 189 -2.61 -5.59 -16.53
N GLU A 190 -2.89 -6.88 -16.56
CA GLU A 190 -1.82 -7.89 -16.66
C GLU A 190 -1.01 -7.75 -17.95
N GLU A 191 -1.67 -7.37 -19.03
CA GLU A 191 -1.02 -7.13 -20.32
C GLU A 191 0.04 -6.04 -20.24
N GLU A 192 -0.27 -4.90 -19.63
CA GLU A 192 0.71 -3.80 -19.43
C GLU A 192 1.92 -4.27 -18.64
N VAL A 193 1.71 -5.07 -17.59
CA VAL A 193 2.79 -5.60 -16.75
C VAL A 193 3.64 -6.61 -17.50
N ILE A 194 3.03 -7.50 -18.28
CA ILE A 194 3.72 -8.48 -19.14
C ILE A 194 4.54 -7.77 -20.24
N GLU A 195 3.95 -6.80 -20.94
CA GLU A 195 4.62 -6.04 -21.99
C GLU A 195 5.82 -5.25 -21.46
N SER A 196 5.74 -4.80 -20.20
CA SER A 196 6.85 -4.12 -19.52
C SER A 196 8.02 -5.06 -19.15
N GLY A 197 7.80 -6.37 -19.18
CA GLY A 197 8.77 -7.40 -18.81
C GLY A 197 8.93 -7.62 -17.29
N LEU A 198 8.02 -7.08 -16.46
CA LEU A 198 8.06 -7.30 -15.00
C LEU A 198 7.53 -8.67 -14.58
N ILE A 199 6.56 -9.21 -15.32
CA ILE A 199 6.06 -10.58 -15.14
C ILE A 199 6.10 -11.34 -16.44
N THR A 200 6.18 -12.67 -16.36
CA THR A 200 6.25 -13.55 -17.53
C THR A 200 4.86 -14.10 -17.85
N LYS A 201 4.45 -14.05 -19.11
CA LYS A 201 3.15 -14.55 -19.57
C LYS A 201 2.99 -16.07 -19.39
N SER A 202 4.07 -16.81 -19.55
CA SER A 202 4.09 -18.25 -19.40
C SER A 202 5.51 -18.75 -19.09
N VAL A 203 5.59 -19.79 -18.29
CA VAL A 203 6.83 -20.56 -18.13
C VAL A 203 6.76 -21.73 -19.10
N VAL A 204 7.66 -21.76 -20.07
CA VAL A 204 7.78 -22.91 -20.98
C VAL A 204 8.55 -24.01 -20.24
N VAL A 205 7.84 -25.04 -19.83
CA VAL A 205 8.46 -26.25 -19.28
C VAL A 205 9.00 -27.06 -20.47
N ASN A 206 10.26 -27.49 -20.38
CA ASN A 206 10.87 -28.32 -21.43
C ASN A 206 9.97 -29.50 -21.79
N GLU A 207 9.81 -29.79 -23.13
CA GLU A 207 9.00 -30.91 -23.64
C GLU A 207 9.33 -32.27 -23.00
N GLY A 208 10.54 -32.44 -22.44
CA GLY A 208 10.93 -33.64 -21.70
C GLY A 208 10.31 -33.77 -20.29
N ILE A 209 9.84 -32.69 -19.71
CA ILE A 209 9.28 -32.70 -18.32
C ILE A 209 7.88 -33.30 -18.32
N GLU A 210 7.05 -33.07 -19.33
CA GLU A 210 5.73 -33.73 -19.45
C GLU A 210 5.87 -35.25 -19.43
N LYS A 211 6.78 -35.78 -20.23
CA LYS A 211 7.06 -37.22 -20.29
C LYS A 211 7.65 -37.75 -18.96
N PHE A 212 8.44 -36.91 -18.26
CA PHE A 212 9.00 -37.27 -16.97
C PHE A 212 7.95 -37.28 -15.89
N ILE A 213 7.04 -36.31 -15.88
CA ILE A 213 5.90 -36.23 -14.96
C ILE A 213 4.95 -37.38 -15.16
N ASP A 214 4.62 -37.73 -16.42
CA ASP A 214 3.76 -38.88 -16.76
C ASP A 214 4.38 -40.23 -16.34
N ALA A 215 5.70 -40.33 -16.37
CA ALA A 215 6.42 -41.52 -15.91
C ALA A 215 6.58 -41.57 -14.36
N ASN A 216 6.41 -40.45 -13.67
CA ASN A 216 6.62 -40.29 -12.21
C ASN A 216 5.49 -39.50 -11.57
N PRO A 217 4.27 -40.06 -11.49
CA PRO A 217 3.06 -39.34 -11.06
C PRO A 217 3.14 -38.79 -9.62
N ASP A 218 4.02 -39.28 -8.78
CA ASP A 218 4.21 -38.78 -7.42
C ASP A 218 4.94 -37.42 -7.38
N ILE A 219 5.67 -37.07 -8.44
CA ILE A 219 6.36 -35.78 -8.58
C ILE A 219 5.41 -34.68 -9.07
N SER A 220 4.35 -35.03 -9.78
CA SER A 220 3.37 -34.06 -10.27
C SER A 220 2.70 -33.26 -9.14
N ARG A 221 2.53 -33.85 -7.96
CA ARG A 221 1.96 -33.18 -6.78
C ARG A 221 2.87 -32.10 -6.17
N GLU A 222 4.17 -32.20 -6.35
CA GLU A 222 5.12 -31.20 -5.85
C GLU A 222 5.18 -29.96 -6.76
N PHE A 223 4.89 -30.11 -8.06
CA PHE A 223 4.87 -29.00 -9.01
C PHE A 223 3.55 -28.22 -9.03
N GLU A 224 2.43 -28.78 -8.53
CA GLU A 224 1.18 -28.05 -8.36
C GLU A 224 1.15 -27.11 -7.14
N LEU A 225 2.19 -27.16 -6.28
CA LEU A 225 2.32 -26.37 -5.06
C LEU A 225 3.32 -25.22 -5.15
N LEU A 226 3.94 -25.00 -6.31
CA LEU A 226 4.84 -23.88 -6.62
C LEU A 226 4.14 -22.86 -7.51
#